data_82bcb487c73ac6762082ea342ab9e2de
#
_entry.id   82bcb487c73ac6762082ea342ab9e2de
#
_cell.length_a   1.000
_cell.length_b   1.000
_cell.length_c   1.000
_cell.angle_alpha   90.00
_cell.angle_beta   90.00
_cell.angle_gamma   90.00
#
_symmetry.space_group_name_H-M   'P 1'
#
loop_
_entity.id
_entity.type
_entity.pdbx_description
1 polymer ?
#
loop_
_entity_poly.entity_id
_entity_poly.type
_entity_poly.pdbx_seq_one_letter_code
_entity_poly.pdbx_strand_id
1 'polypeptide(L)'
;MLGSQRMIHKPVLLKEVIKNLNLKSGMTVIDGTLGAGGHAIEILKKILPGGKLITIDWDKRVIEHFSGKLKKEGFEIRPAPVKSNSHDIIFSNIFRPLWQGNQIVGHWCGVNDNYSNLDNIIRGLPDVISGVDAVFVDLGFSSDQIEDAKRGFSFLKNGPLDMRYSPEIQEKTAADVVNGYSEKDLADIFWRYGEEKYARRIAKGIVQARKIGKIGKTGELVRVILKSVPKEVRPRDQKGMRTDRNRIHPATKVFQALRIEVNQELENLKKFLEQAVEVLAREGRLMVIGFHSLEDRIVKNFFRDESHDCLCPPNFPKCICAHKRQLKIITKKPIVPGEKEIGENPRARSAKLRVAEKLSVNSEQ
;
A
#
# COMPACT_ATOMS: atom_id res chain seq x y z
N MET A 1 7.84 35.90 5.46
CA MET A 1 8.35 34.54 5.18
C MET A 1 7.64 33.57 6.12
N LEU A 2 6.52 33.01 5.68
CA LEU A 2 5.81 31.97 6.43
C LEU A 2 6.48 30.65 6.11
N GLY A 3 7.22 30.11 7.07
CA GLY A 3 7.86 28.81 6.95
C GLY A 3 6.80 27.75 6.67
N SER A 4 6.96 27.00 5.60
CA SER A 4 6.16 25.81 5.30
C SER A 4 6.36 24.83 6.46
N GLN A 5 5.41 24.76 7.38
CA GLN A 5 5.33 23.64 8.32
C GLN A 5 5.23 22.37 7.48
N ARG A 6 6.29 21.58 7.42
CA ARG A 6 6.23 20.20 6.90
C ARG A 6 5.12 19.52 7.69
N MET A 7 4.04 19.19 7.02
CA MET A 7 2.97 18.39 7.64
C MET A 7 3.61 17.07 8.07
N ILE A 8 3.69 16.85 9.37
CA ILE A 8 4.16 15.60 9.95
C ILE A 8 3.19 14.52 9.48
N HIS A 9 3.68 13.57 8.71
CA HIS A 9 2.89 12.43 8.24
C HIS A 9 2.39 11.65 9.46
N LYS A 10 1.08 11.73 9.73
CA LYS A 10 0.42 10.91 10.76
C LYS A 10 0.00 9.58 10.15
N PRO A 11 0.41 8.44 10.73
CA PRO A 11 -0.05 7.13 10.28
C PRO A 11 -1.58 7.03 10.37
N VAL A 12 -2.20 6.42 9.37
CA VAL A 12 -3.66 6.26 9.31
C VAL A 12 -4.09 5.12 10.23
N LEU A 13 -5.14 5.32 11.03
CA LEU A 13 -5.70 4.30 11.95
C LEU A 13 -4.65 3.67 12.89
N LEU A 14 -3.64 4.44 13.30
CA LEU A 14 -2.51 3.92 14.08
C LEU A 14 -2.95 3.16 15.34
N LYS A 15 -3.90 3.71 16.10
CA LYS A 15 -4.39 3.09 17.34
C LYS A 15 -5.08 1.77 17.06
N GLU A 16 -5.88 1.73 16.01
CA GLU A 16 -6.63 0.57 15.56
C GLU A 16 -5.69 -0.52 15.05
N VAL A 17 -4.63 -0.13 14.30
CA VAL A 17 -3.57 -1.05 13.84
C VAL A 17 -2.89 -1.70 15.03
N ILE A 18 -2.33 -0.91 15.94
CA ILE A 18 -1.61 -1.45 17.11
C ILE A 18 -2.50 -2.32 17.99
N LYS A 19 -3.77 -1.93 18.20
CA LYS A 19 -4.73 -2.73 18.98
C LYS A 19 -5.03 -4.07 18.32
N ASN A 20 -5.26 -4.09 17.02
CA ASN A 20 -5.74 -5.29 16.33
C ASN A 20 -4.60 -6.23 15.87
N LEU A 21 -3.36 -5.77 15.79
CA LEU A 21 -2.19 -6.63 15.58
C LEU A 21 -1.91 -7.54 16.78
N ASN A 22 -2.45 -7.22 17.95
CA ASN A 22 -2.29 -8.02 19.19
C ASN A 22 -0.82 -8.29 19.53
N LEU A 23 0.01 -7.26 19.42
CA LEU A 23 1.46 -7.34 19.55
C LEU A 23 1.92 -7.70 20.95
N LYS A 24 2.96 -8.56 21.00
CA LYS A 24 3.66 -8.96 22.23
C LYS A 24 5.18 -8.90 22.03
N SER A 25 5.93 -8.76 23.12
CA SER A 25 7.39 -8.88 23.10
C SER A 25 7.84 -10.19 22.45
N GLY A 26 8.90 -10.11 21.67
CA GLY A 26 9.48 -11.28 20.99
C GLY A 26 8.86 -11.61 19.63
N MET A 27 7.74 -11.00 19.26
CA MET A 27 7.07 -11.28 17.99
C MET A 27 7.90 -10.88 16.78
N THR A 28 7.72 -11.63 15.68
CA THR A 28 8.20 -11.30 14.34
C THR A 28 7.05 -10.68 13.52
N VAL A 29 7.24 -9.44 13.08
CA VAL A 29 6.22 -8.68 12.35
C VAL A 29 6.76 -8.21 11.01
N ILE A 30 5.94 -8.32 9.96
CA ILE A 30 6.20 -7.77 8.64
C ILE A 30 5.34 -6.53 8.44
N ASP A 31 5.98 -5.40 8.11
CA ASP A 31 5.35 -4.22 7.54
C ASP A 31 5.72 -4.18 6.05
N GLY A 32 4.78 -4.59 5.19
CA GLY A 32 5.00 -4.71 3.74
C GLY A 32 4.98 -3.37 2.99
N THR A 33 4.74 -2.25 3.71
CA THR A 33 4.64 -0.89 3.14
C THR A 33 5.17 0.13 4.13
N LEU A 34 6.50 0.18 4.27
CA LEU A 34 7.15 1.01 5.30
C LEU A 34 6.75 2.48 5.22
N GLY A 35 6.67 3.06 4.02
CA GLY A 35 6.31 4.46 3.82
C GLY A 35 7.12 5.40 4.73
N ALA A 36 6.44 6.31 5.43
CA ALA A 36 7.13 7.20 6.39
C ALA A 36 7.56 6.49 7.69
N GLY A 37 7.31 5.19 7.85
CA GLY A 37 7.72 4.38 9.01
C GLY A 37 6.97 4.70 10.31
N GLY A 38 5.79 5.32 10.22
CA GLY A 38 5.02 5.68 11.40
C GLY A 38 4.45 4.47 12.13
N HIS A 39 3.83 3.54 11.41
CA HIS A 39 3.36 2.26 11.94
C HIS A 39 4.53 1.41 12.42
N ALA A 40 5.58 1.27 11.59
CA ALA A 40 6.76 0.47 11.87
C ALA A 40 7.42 0.82 13.22
N ILE A 41 7.56 2.10 13.55
CA ILE A 41 8.10 2.55 14.84
C ILE A 41 7.23 2.09 16.02
N GLU A 42 5.93 2.27 15.94
CA GLU A 42 5.02 1.90 17.03
C GLU A 42 4.87 0.37 17.17
N ILE A 43 4.91 -0.36 16.04
CA ILE A 43 5.00 -1.82 16.05
C ILE A 43 6.28 -2.26 16.76
N LEU A 44 7.44 -1.69 16.37
CA LEU A 44 8.73 -2.04 16.95
C LEU A 44 8.73 -1.82 18.47
N LYS A 45 8.22 -0.68 18.96
CA LYS A 45 8.13 -0.38 20.40
C LYS A 45 7.32 -1.43 21.17
N LYS A 46 6.35 -2.08 20.52
CA LYS A 46 5.48 -3.08 21.13
C LYS A 46 6.06 -4.50 21.14
N ILE A 47 6.86 -4.84 20.15
CA ILE A 47 7.46 -6.18 20.04
C ILE A 47 8.79 -6.30 20.77
N LEU A 48 9.42 -5.21 21.16
CA LEU A 48 10.64 -5.21 21.96
C LEU A 48 10.35 -5.51 23.44
N PRO A 49 11.25 -6.19 24.17
CA PRO A 49 12.49 -6.80 23.69
C PRO A 49 12.30 -8.11 22.93
N GLY A 50 13.32 -8.54 22.21
CA GLY A 50 13.38 -9.82 21.51
C GLY A 50 12.65 -9.85 20.17
N GLY A 51 11.86 -8.83 19.86
CA GLY A 51 11.07 -8.77 18.62
C GLY A 51 11.90 -8.52 17.36
N LYS A 52 11.33 -8.89 16.23
CA LYS A 52 11.93 -8.78 14.90
C LYS A 52 10.95 -8.05 13.98
N LEU A 53 11.39 -6.94 13.43
CA LEU A 53 10.62 -6.14 12.46
C LEU A 53 11.22 -6.27 11.09
N ILE A 54 10.45 -6.76 10.14
CA ILE A 54 10.78 -6.79 8.72
C ILE A 54 9.99 -5.69 8.05
N THR A 55 10.66 -4.77 7.38
CA THR A 55 10.02 -3.70 6.61
C THR A 55 10.34 -3.83 5.15
N ILE A 56 9.33 -3.72 4.31
CA ILE A 56 9.48 -3.80 2.86
C ILE A 56 9.02 -2.47 2.27
N ASP A 57 9.76 -1.94 1.31
CA ASP A 57 9.31 -0.82 0.51
C ASP A 57 9.96 -0.86 -0.87
N TRP A 58 9.22 -0.47 -1.89
CA TRP A 58 9.69 -0.43 -3.26
C TRP A 58 10.63 0.77 -3.53
N ASP A 59 10.57 1.81 -2.69
CA ASP A 59 11.46 2.98 -2.75
C ASP A 59 12.63 2.80 -1.76
N LYS A 60 13.83 2.52 -2.30
CA LYS A 60 15.06 2.32 -1.50
C LYS A 60 15.33 3.44 -0.52
N ARG A 61 15.03 4.68 -0.91
CA ARG A 61 15.24 5.87 -0.05
C ARG A 61 14.43 5.80 1.24
N VAL A 62 13.24 5.19 1.20
CA VAL A 62 12.39 5.01 2.38
C VAL A 62 13.08 4.09 3.39
N ILE A 63 13.63 2.97 2.94
CA ILE A 63 14.38 2.02 3.79
C ILE A 63 15.60 2.71 4.42
N GLU A 64 16.38 3.45 3.62
CA GLU A 64 17.56 4.16 4.10
C GLU A 64 17.21 5.23 5.15
N HIS A 65 16.13 5.99 4.93
CA HIS A 65 15.66 7.01 5.88
C HIS A 65 15.15 6.42 7.20
N PHE A 66 14.62 5.22 7.19
CA PHE A 66 14.06 4.61 8.39
C PHE A 66 15.11 4.34 9.45
N SER A 67 16.35 3.99 9.10
CA SER A 67 17.46 3.86 10.03
C SER A 67 17.73 5.18 10.78
N GLY A 68 17.68 6.31 10.07
CA GLY A 68 17.80 7.63 10.67
C GLY A 68 16.65 7.97 11.63
N LYS A 69 15.45 7.49 11.32
CA LYS A 69 14.27 7.66 12.16
C LYS A 69 14.38 6.84 13.46
N LEU A 70 14.85 5.59 13.37
CA LEU A 70 15.11 4.76 14.54
C LEU A 70 16.11 5.41 15.50
N LYS A 71 17.18 6.02 14.98
CA LYS A 71 18.16 6.76 15.80
C LYS A 71 17.52 7.94 16.54
N LYS A 72 16.60 8.69 15.88
CA LYS A 72 15.87 9.79 16.52
C LYS A 72 14.93 9.32 17.64
N GLU A 73 14.45 8.10 17.56
CA GLU A 73 13.64 7.45 18.60
C GLU A 73 14.48 6.83 19.73
N GLY A 74 15.79 7.06 19.72
CA GLY A 74 16.71 6.62 20.77
C GLY A 74 17.24 5.21 20.61
N PHE A 75 17.12 4.61 19.41
CA PHE A 75 17.72 3.31 19.13
C PHE A 75 19.10 3.47 18.50
N GLU A 76 20.06 2.69 18.96
CA GLU A 76 21.33 2.48 18.26
C GLU A 76 21.18 1.30 17.31
N ILE A 77 21.61 1.46 16.07
CA ILE A 77 21.50 0.45 15.01
C ILE A 77 22.89 0.07 14.55
N ARG A 78 23.23 -1.20 14.63
CA ARG A 78 24.50 -1.73 14.12
C ARG A 78 24.20 -2.78 13.06
N PRO A 79 24.82 -2.66 11.85
CA PRO A 79 24.70 -3.69 10.83
C PRO A 79 25.06 -5.06 11.40
N ALA A 80 24.24 -6.06 11.08
CA ALA A 80 24.56 -7.45 11.39
C ALA A 80 25.01 -8.13 10.09
N PRO A 81 26.03 -8.99 10.14
CA PRO A 81 26.47 -9.73 8.96
C PRO A 81 25.40 -10.68 8.50
N VAL A 82 24.94 -10.52 7.27
CA VAL A 82 23.97 -11.39 6.61
C VAL A 82 24.52 -11.80 5.27
N LYS A 83 24.50 -13.10 5.00
CA LYS A 83 24.68 -13.64 3.65
C LYS A 83 23.30 -13.57 2.98
N SER A 84 23.09 -12.58 2.12
CA SER A 84 21.89 -12.48 1.29
C SER A 84 22.28 -12.67 -0.17
N ASN A 85 21.59 -13.54 -0.87
CA ASN A 85 21.92 -13.91 -2.24
C ASN A 85 21.09 -13.18 -3.32
N SER A 86 20.11 -12.32 -2.99
CA SER A 86 19.16 -11.87 -4.01
C SER A 86 18.41 -10.55 -3.82
N HIS A 87 18.53 -9.86 -2.68
CA HIS A 87 17.81 -8.59 -2.46
C HIS A 87 18.71 -7.57 -1.77
N ASP A 88 18.47 -6.28 -1.99
CA ASP A 88 19.06 -5.18 -1.20
C ASP A 88 18.48 -5.25 0.24
N ILE A 89 19.03 -6.14 1.07
CA ILE A 89 18.59 -6.35 2.45
C ILE A 89 19.54 -5.63 3.40
N ILE A 90 18.98 -4.77 4.24
CA ILE A 90 19.67 -4.16 5.38
C ILE A 90 19.22 -4.89 6.63
N PHE A 91 20.09 -5.75 7.18
CA PHE A 91 19.84 -6.40 8.46
C PHE A 91 20.64 -5.74 9.57
N SER A 92 19.98 -5.45 10.70
CA SER A 92 20.60 -4.73 11.80
C SER A 92 20.11 -5.24 13.15
N ASN A 93 21.04 -5.32 14.08
CA ASN A 93 20.71 -5.44 15.50
C ASN A 93 20.28 -4.08 16.03
N ILE A 94 19.24 -4.05 16.84
CA ILE A 94 18.76 -2.85 17.53
C ILE A 94 19.23 -2.90 18.96
N PHE A 95 19.88 -1.83 19.40
CA PHE A 95 20.40 -1.67 20.76
C PHE A 95 19.64 -0.55 21.47
N ARG A 96 19.50 -0.70 22.77
CA ARG A 96 19.05 0.37 23.65
C ARG A 96 20.19 0.70 24.61
N PRO A 97 20.57 1.99 24.75
CA PRO A 97 21.54 2.41 25.76
C PRO A 97 20.99 2.11 27.15
N LEU A 98 21.74 1.36 27.95
CA LEU A 98 21.45 1.08 29.35
C LEU A 98 22.66 1.53 30.21
N TRP A 99 22.46 1.76 31.49
CA TRP A 99 23.48 2.16 32.44
C TRP A 99 24.69 1.18 32.48
N GLN A 100 24.47 -0.07 32.12
CA GLN A 100 25.48 -1.14 32.11
C GLN A 100 26.01 -1.47 30.69
N GLY A 101 25.80 -0.59 29.72
CA GLY A 101 26.19 -0.78 28.33
C GLY A 101 25.01 -1.08 27.40
N ASN A 102 25.29 -1.22 26.09
CA ASN A 102 24.28 -1.48 25.07
C ASN A 102 23.93 -2.96 25.01
N GLN A 103 22.65 -3.29 25.14
CA GLN A 103 22.16 -4.64 24.90
C GLN A 103 21.36 -4.72 23.59
N ILE A 104 21.48 -5.84 22.88
CA ILE A 104 20.61 -6.14 21.75
C ILE A 104 19.20 -6.30 22.31
N VAL A 105 18.28 -5.44 21.86
CA VAL A 105 16.89 -5.50 22.29
C VAL A 105 15.98 -6.08 21.21
N GLY A 106 16.46 -6.25 19.97
CA GLY A 106 15.73 -6.84 18.88
C GLY A 106 16.46 -6.73 17.54
N HIS A 107 15.74 -7.01 16.47
CA HIS A 107 16.27 -6.97 15.11
C HIS A 107 15.36 -6.15 14.19
N TRP A 108 15.98 -5.47 13.24
CA TRP A 108 15.28 -4.84 12.12
C TRP A 108 15.89 -5.31 10.80
N CYS A 109 15.01 -5.67 9.87
CA CYS A 109 15.36 -6.02 8.50
C CYS A 109 14.62 -5.10 7.53
N GLY A 110 15.34 -4.25 6.82
CA GLY A 110 14.82 -3.43 5.74
C GLY A 110 15.06 -4.08 4.39
N VAL A 111 14.03 -4.25 3.59
CA VAL A 111 14.09 -4.92 2.28
C VAL A 111 13.60 -3.97 1.20
N ASN A 112 14.44 -3.70 0.21
CA ASN A 112 14.02 -2.93 -0.96
C ASN A 112 13.50 -3.86 -2.03
N ASP A 113 12.20 -4.09 -2.02
CA ASP A 113 11.49 -4.95 -2.98
C ASP A 113 9.99 -4.62 -2.98
N ASN A 114 9.27 -5.25 -3.91
CA ASN A 114 7.82 -5.24 -3.92
C ASN A 114 7.28 -6.26 -2.92
N TYR A 115 6.31 -5.87 -2.10
CA TYR A 115 5.66 -6.77 -1.15
C TYR A 115 5.02 -8.01 -1.80
N SER A 116 4.73 -7.97 -3.10
CA SER A 116 4.23 -9.14 -3.84
C SER A 116 5.28 -10.25 -4.03
N ASN A 117 6.53 -10.01 -3.66
CA ASN A 117 7.62 -10.99 -3.64
C ASN A 117 7.87 -11.56 -2.24
N LEU A 118 6.88 -11.50 -1.34
CA LEU A 118 7.02 -11.84 0.07
C LEU A 118 7.64 -13.22 0.31
N ASP A 119 7.24 -14.22 -0.44
CA ASP A 119 7.77 -15.59 -0.34
C ASP A 119 9.29 -15.63 -0.60
N ASN A 120 9.77 -15.00 -1.68
CA ASN A 120 11.19 -14.92 -1.99
C ASN A 120 11.96 -14.09 -0.95
N ILE A 121 11.34 -13.02 -0.45
CA ILE A 121 11.92 -12.18 0.61
C ILE A 121 12.15 -13.05 1.87
N ILE A 122 11.14 -13.78 2.32
CA ILE A 122 11.24 -14.60 3.53
C ILE A 122 12.30 -15.70 3.38
N ARG A 123 12.38 -16.36 2.23
CA ARG A 123 13.42 -17.37 1.95
C ARG A 123 14.84 -16.78 1.94
N GLY A 124 14.98 -15.50 1.62
CA GLY A 124 16.26 -14.78 1.62
C GLY A 124 16.68 -14.25 2.99
N LEU A 125 15.82 -14.33 4.00
CA LEU A 125 16.10 -13.81 5.33
C LEU A 125 16.99 -14.75 6.15
N PRO A 126 17.72 -14.20 7.14
CA PRO A 126 18.52 -15.02 8.06
C PRO A 126 17.66 -16.02 8.85
N ASP A 127 18.24 -17.17 9.21
CA ASP A 127 17.59 -18.20 10.04
C ASP A 127 17.09 -17.69 11.40
N VAL A 128 17.64 -16.57 11.86
CA VAL A 128 17.18 -15.90 13.10
C VAL A 128 15.72 -15.45 12.98
N ILE A 129 15.19 -15.32 11.76
CA ILE A 129 13.80 -14.97 11.49
C ILE A 129 13.03 -16.24 11.20
N SER A 130 12.39 -16.79 12.24
CA SER A 130 11.54 -17.98 12.16
C SER A 130 10.11 -17.64 12.56
N GLY A 131 9.15 -18.03 11.72
CA GLY A 131 7.72 -17.75 11.95
C GLY A 131 7.39 -16.25 11.87
N VAL A 132 6.22 -15.91 11.38
CA VAL A 132 5.73 -14.53 11.28
C VAL A 132 4.43 -14.44 12.06
N ASP A 133 4.43 -13.65 13.14
CA ASP A 133 3.26 -13.52 14.03
C ASP A 133 2.24 -12.51 13.50
N ALA A 134 2.69 -11.54 12.70
CA ALA A 134 1.79 -10.58 12.07
C ALA A 134 2.35 -10.04 10.76
N VAL A 135 1.44 -9.83 9.81
CA VAL A 135 1.69 -9.18 8.52
C VAL A 135 0.76 -8.00 8.38
N PHE A 136 1.32 -6.84 8.10
CA PHE A 136 0.61 -5.58 7.94
C PHE A 136 0.99 -4.91 6.63
N VAL A 137 0.00 -4.32 5.94
CA VAL A 137 0.22 -3.41 4.81
C VAL A 137 -0.73 -2.21 4.89
N ASP A 138 -0.18 -1.04 4.62
CA ASP A 138 -0.89 0.23 4.44
C ASP A 138 -0.77 0.62 2.96
N LEU A 139 -1.77 0.22 2.17
CA LEU A 139 -1.72 0.33 0.71
C LEU A 139 -1.74 1.79 0.26
N GLY A 140 -1.18 2.02 -0.93
CA GLY A 140 -1.17 3.34 -1.55
C GLY A 140 0.23 3.95 -1.58
N PHE A 141 0.28 5.27 -1.62
CA PHE A 141 1.51 6.03 -1.80
C PHE A 141 1.75 7.01 -0.65
N SER A 142 3.02 7.29 -0.37
CA SER A 142 3.41 8.16 0.70
C SER A 142 3.07 9.64 0.42
N SER A 143 2.99 10.45 1.48
CA SER A 143 2.82 11.91 1.34
C SER A 143 3.92 12.54 0.52
N ASP A 144 5.16 12.09 0.69
CA ASP A 144 6.32 12.61 -0.04
C ASP A 144 6.19 12.34 -1.56
N GLN A 145 5.66 11.18 -1.94
CA GLN A 145 5.40 10.85 -3.36
C GLN A 145 4.34 11.76 -4.00
N ILE A 146 3.28 12.14 -3.26
CA ILE A 146 2.28 13.09 -3.76
C ILE A 146 2.85 14.51 -3.86
N GLU A 147 3.66 14.90 -2.88
CA GLU A 147 4.18 16.27 -2.78
C GLU A 147 5.28 16.55 -3.79
N ASP A 148 5.99 15.52 -4.23
CA ASP A 148 7.00 15.64 -5.29
C ASP A 148 6.32 15.71 -6.67
N ALA A 149 6.26 16.91 -7.24
CA ALA A 149 5.72 17.13 -8.59
C ALA A 149 6.43 16.30 -9.66
N LYS A 150 7.72 15.94 -9.46
CA LYS A 150 8.50 15.15 -10.42
C LYS A 150 8.03 13.70 -10.53
N ARG A 151 7.28 13.20 -9.54
CA ARG A 151 6.74 11.84 -9.50
C ARG A 151 5.42 11.68 -10.26
N GLY A 152 4.70 12.76 -10.54
CA GLY A 152 3.48 12.75 -11.34
C GLY A 152 2.23 12.14 -10.70
N PHE A 153 2.25 11.81 -9.40
CA PHE A 153 1.09 11.25 -8.70
C PHE A 153 -0.05 12.24 -8.48
N SER A 154 0.27 13.53 -8.38
CA SER A 154 -0.71 14.58 -8.16
C SER A 154 -1.03 15.35 -9.43
N PHE A 155 -2.31 15.56 -9.69
CA PHE A 155 -2.76 16.47 -10.75
C PHE A 155 -2.91 17.93 -10.28
N LEU A 156 -2.70 18.20 -9.00
CA LEU A 156 -2.70 19.57 -8.46
C LEU A 156 -1.38 20.30 -8.75
N LYS A 157 -0.31 19.55 -8.98
CA LYS A 157 1.00 20.05 -9.36
C LYS A 157 1.33 19.61 -10.79
N ASN A 158 1.80 20.54 -11.62
CA ASN A 158 2.22 20.21 -12.97
C ASN A 158 3.62 19.61 -12.96
N GLY A 159 3.76 18.37 -13.41
CA GLY A 159 5.00 17.61 -13.45
C GLY A 159 4.99 16.56 -14.56
N PRO A 160 6.08 15.78 -14.71
CA PRO A 160 6.10 14.64 -15.63
C PRO A 160 4.97 13.65 -15.30
N LEU A 161 4.42 13.02 -16.33
CA LEU A 161 3.39 12.00 -16.17
C LEU A 161 4.06 10.61 -15.95
N ASP A 162 4.71 10.44 -14.80
CA ASP A 162 5.50 9.24 -14.45
C ASP A 162 4.68 8.18 -13.72
N MET A 163 4.33 8.40 -12.48
CA MET A 163 3.55 7.56 -11.56
C MET A 163 4.20 6.22 -11.16
N ARG A 164 5.46 5.95 -11.43
CA ARG A 164 6.14 4.74 -10.98
C ARG A 164 6.47 4.82 -9.49
N TYR A 165 6.29 3.74 -8.74
CA TYR A 165 6.73 3.66 -7.34
C TYR A 165 8.25 3.51 -7.24
N SER A 166 8.87 2.77 -8.16
CA SER A 166 10.33 2.62 -8.26
C SER A 166 10.81 2.88 -9.68
N PRO A 167 11.18 4.13 -10.02
CA PRO A 167 11.68 4.47 -11.35
C PRO A 167 12.95 3.72 -11.77
N GLU A 168 13.70 3.20 -10.80
CA GLU A 168 14.95 2.46 -11.03
C GLU A 168 14.70 1.06 -11.59
N ILE A 169 13.54 0.47 -11.28
CA ILE A 169 13.19 -0.92 -11.66
C ILE A 169 12.08 -0.93 -12.72
N GLN A 170 11.14 -0.01 -12.63
CA GLN A 170 9.98 0.05 -13.52
C GLN A 170 10.30 0.85 -14.77
N GLU A 171 10.08 0.26 -15.94
CA GLU A 171 10.30 0.94 -17.22
C GLU A 171 9.09 1.79 -17.66
N LYS A 172 7.87 1.24 -17.48
CA LYS A 172 6.63 1.84 -18.00
C LYS A 172 6.13 2.99 -17.14
N THR A 173 6.02 4.17 -17.70
CA THR A 173 5.45 5.36 -17.07
C THR A 173 3.96 5.53 -17.42
N ALA A 174 3.25 6.40 -16.70
CA ALA A 174 1.90 6.78 -17.06
C ALA A 174 1.85 7.53 -18.42
N ALA A 175 2.91 8.22 -18.80
CA ALA A 175 3.03 8.81 -20.14
C ALA A 175 3.07 7.74 -21.23
N ASP A 176 3.76 6.61 -21.01
CA ASP A 176 3.79 5.50 -21.96
C ASP A 176 2.41 4.86 -22.12
N VAL A 177 1.69 4.67 -21.02
CA VAL A 177 0.30 4.18 -21.06
C VAL A 177 -0.58 5.12 -21.87
N VAL A 178 -0.57 6.42 -21.56
CA VAL A 178 -1.42 7.43 -22.22
C VAL A 178 -1.10 7.58 -23.71
N ASN A 179 0.18 7.52 -24.08
CA ASN A 179 0.59 7.71 -25.47
C ASN A 179 0.64 6.40 -26.28
N GLY A 180 0.80 5.24 -25.65
CA GLY A 180 0.98 3.96 -26.32
C GLY A 180 -0.26 3.07 -26.42
N TYR A 181 -1.13 3.08 -25.42
CA TYR A 181 -2.29 2.17 -25.38
C TYR A 181 -3.34 2.52 -26.44
N SER A 182 -4.08 1.49 -26.91
CA SER A 182 -5.22 1.72 -27.79
C SER A 182 -6.36 2.47 -27.09
N GLU A 183 -7.30 3.06 -27.87
CA GLU A 183 -8.49 3.69 -27.31
C GLU A 183 -9.30 2.72 -26.44
N LYS A 184 -9.39 1.46 -26.87
CA LYS A 184 -10.09 0.40 -26.14
C LYS A 184 -9.41 0.11 -24.82
N ASP A 185 -8.10 -0.11 -24.82
CA ASP A 185 -7.34 -0.43 -23.60
C ASP A 185 -7.36 0.73 -22.60
N LEU A 186 -7.24 1.98 -23.06
CA LEU A 186 -7.41 3.15 -22.19
C LEU A 186 -8.81 3.20 -21.58
N ALA A 187 -9.86 2.95 -22.37
CA ALA A 187 -11.23 2.94 -21.86
C ALA A 187 -11.42 1.82 -20.83
N ASP A 188 -10.84 0.65 -21.07
CA ASP A 188 -10.95 -0.51 -20.19
C ASP A 188 -10.25 -0.25 -18.84
N ILE A 189 -9.03 0.29 -18.81
CA ILE A 189 -8.36 0.63 -17.54
C ILE A 189 -9.09 1.74 -16.79
N PHE A 190 -9.60 2.78 -17.46
CA PHE A 190 -10.34 3.85 -16.80
C PHE A 190 -11.68 3.34 -16.22
N TRP A 191 -12.32 2.40 -16.88
CA TRP A 191 -13.53 1.75 -16.38
C TRP A 191 -13.22 0.80 -15.21
N ARG A 192 -12.28 -0.12 -15.40
CA ARG A 192 -11.97 -1.18 -14.42
C ARG A 192 -11.26 -0.66 -13.18
N TYR A 193 -10.27 0.23 -13.33
CA TYR A 193 -9.41 0.71 -12.25
C TYR A 193 -9.82 2.09 -11.72
N GLY A 194 -10.47 2.89 -12.54
CA GLY A 194 -10.99 4.19 -12.13
C GLY A 194 -12.46 4.18 -11.73
N GLU A 195 -13.22 3.12 -12.07
CA GLU A 195 -14.69 3.13 -12.00
C GLU A 195 -15.26 4.43 -12.65
N GLU A 196 -14.63 4.86 -13.79
CA GLU A 196 -14.94 6.13 -14.44
C GLU A 196 -16.01 5.96 -15.52
N LYS A 197 -17.18 6.54 -15.30
CA LYS A 197 -18.35 6.41 -16.20
C LYS A 197 -18.13 7.05 -17.59
N TYR A 198 -17.23 8.02 -17.71
CA TYR A 198 -16.88 8.67 -18.97
C TYR A 198 -15.63 8.07 -19.62
N ALA A 199 -15.21 6.87 -19.23
CA ALA A 199 -13.99 6.20 -19.66
C ALA A 199 -13.76 6.24 -21.17
N ARG A 200 -14.80 5.84 -21.97
CA ARG A 200 -14.71 5.84 -23.45
C ARG A 200 -14.51 7.23 -24.03
N ARG A 201 -15.19 8.26 -23.49
CA ARG A 201 -15.06 9.63 -23.98
C ARG A 201 -13.67 10.20 -23.66
N ILE A 202 -13.15 9.91 -22.48
CA ILE A 202 -11.82 10.32 -22.05
C ILE A 202 -10.75 9.63 -22.89
N ALA A 203 -10.86 8.32 -23.10
CA ALA A 203 -9.94 7.56 -23.95
C ALA A 203 -9.89 8.12 -25.38
N LYS A 204 -11.06 8.36 -26.01
CA LYS A 204 -11.15 9.01 -27.31
C LYS A 204 -10.48 10.37 -27.32
N GLY A 205 -10.73 11.21 -26.29
CA GLY A 205 -10.10 12.53 -26.17
C GLY A 205 -8.58 12.46 -26.07
N ILE A 206 -8.05 11.50 -25.34
CA ILE A 206 -6.60 11.26 -25.22
C ILE A 206 -6.02 10.84 -26.56
N VAL A 207 -6.64 9.87 -27.25
CA VAL A 207 -6.17 9.41 -28.57
C VAL A 207 -6.18 10.53 -29.61
N GLN A 208 -7.17 11.42 -29.57
CA GLN A 208 -7.20 12.59 -30.43
C GLN A 208 -6.11 13.60 -30.06
N ALA A 209 -5.94 13.88 -28.77
CA ALA A 209 -4.96 14.87 -28.31
C ALA A 209 -3.52 14.45 -28.62
N ARG A 210 -3.16 13.17 -28.42
CA ARG A 210 -1.79 12.69 -28.68
C ARG A 210 -1.39 12.67 -30.16
N LYS A 211 -2.36 12.73 -31.10
CA LYS A 211 -2.07 12.91 -32.53
C LYS A 211 -1.49 14.29 -32.84
N ILE A 212 -1.80 15.30 -32.03
CA ILE A 212 -1.30 16.65 -32.16
C ILE A 212 0.07 16.81 -31.50
N GLY A 213 0.26 16.12 -30.34
CA GLY A 213 1.51 16.11 -29.61
C GLY A 213 1.44 15.17 -28.42
N LYS A 214 2.59 14.56 -28.05
CA LYS A 214 2.66 13.64 -26.91
C LYS A 214 2.19 14.32 -25.61
N ILE A 215 1.43 13.59 -24.80
CA ILE A 215 0.98 14.03 -23.47
C ILE A 215 2.05 13.58 -22.47
N GLY A 216 2.90 14.51 -22.04
CA GLY A 216 4.03 14.20 -21.16
C GLY A 216 3.89 14.76 -19.74
N LYS A 217 2.90 15.65 -19.50
CA LYS A 217 2.72 16.32 -18.20
C LYS A 217 1.34 16.11 -17.62
N THR A 218 1.27 16.08 -16.30
CA THR A 218 0.00 15.92 -15.56
C THR A 218 -1.04 16.96 -15.94
N GLY A 219 -0.65 18.23 -16.06
CA GLY A 219 -1.55 19.31 -16.46
C GLY A 219 -2.08 19.20 -17.89
N GLU A 220 -1.33 18.60 -18.81
CA GLU A 220 -1.80 18.32 -20.18
C GLU A 220 -2.91 17.28 -20.18
N LEU A 221 -2.70 16.17 -19.44
CA LEU A 221 -3.70 15.14 -19.28
C LEU A 221 -4.98 15.67 -18.63
N VAL A 222 -4.86 16.48 -17.56
CA VAL A 222 -6.01 17.11 -16.91
C VAL A 222 -6.83 17.94 -17.89
N ARG A 223 -6.19 18.75 -18.75
CA ARG A 223 -6.89 19.53 -19.78
C ARG A 223 -7.66 18.65 -20.76
N VAL A 224 -7.08 17.52 -21.17
CA VAL A 224 -7.76 16.56 -22.07
C VAL A 224 -8.95 15.93 -21.37
N ILE A 225 -8.80 15.47 -20.11
CA ILE A 225 -9.89 14.90 -19.32
C ILE A 225 -11.06 15.89 -19.21
N LEU A 226 -10.77 17.12 -18.78
CA LEU A 226 -11.80 18.14 -18.59
C LEU A 226 -12.52 18.50 -19.91
N LYS A 227 -11.83 18.50 -21.05
CA LYS A 227 -12.45 18.69 -22.36
C LYS A 227 -13.37 17.52 -22.74
N SER A 228 -13.05 16.31 -22.30
CA SER A 228 -13.74 15.08 -22.67
C SER A 228 -15.01 14.79 -21.84
N VAL A 229 -15.14 15.36 -20.64
CA VAL A 229 -16.31 15.17 -19.80
C VAL A 229 -17.36 16.28 -19.99
N PRO A 230 -18.67 16.02 -19.68
CA PRO A 230 -19.71 17.03 -19.74
C PRO A 230 -19.38 18.26 -18.89
N LYS A 231 -19.87 19.43 -19.32
CA LYS A 231 -19.61 20.70 -18.62
C LYS A 231 -20.10 20.71 -17.17
N GLU A 232 -21.17 19.98 -16.88
CA GLU A 232 -21.82 19.88 -15.56
C GLU A 232 -20.97 19.18 -14.52
N VAL A 233 -20.00 18.37 -14.95
CA VAL A 233 -19.08 17.65 -14.04
C VAL A 233 -17.70 18.29 -13.95
N ARG A 234 -17.44 19.35 -14.71
CA ARG A 234 -16.18 20.09 -14.63
C ARG A 234 -16.14 20.95 -13.37
N PRO A 235 -14.99 21.07 -12.69
CA PRO A 235 -14.83 22.10 -11.66
C PRO A 235 -15.18 23.47 -12.23
N ARG A 236 -15.92 24.28 -11.54
CA ARG A 236 -16.18 25.65 -11.98
C ARG A 236 -15.01 26.53 -11.57
N ASP A 237 -14.70 27.51 -12.43
CA ASP A 237 -13.59 28.46 -12.26
C ASP A 237 -13.75 29.32 -11.00
N GLN A 238 -12.63 29.92 -10.57
CA GLN A 238 -12.49 30.74 -9.34
C GLN A 238 -13.47 31.93 -9.22
N LYS A 239 -14.28 32.23 -10.22
CA LYS A 239 -15.28 33.32 -10.22
C LYS A 239 -16.75 32.86 -10.23
N GLY A 240 -17.03 31.58 -10.31
CA GLY A 240 -18.39 31.08 -10.50
C GLY A 240 -18.81 30.02 -9.50
N MET A 241 -18.87 30.37 -8.21
CA MET A 241 -19.67 29.68 -7.19
C MET A 241 -20.11 28.25 -7.46
N ARG A 242 -19.78 27.38 -6.56
CA ARG A 242 -19.98 25.98 -6.28
C ARG A 242 -18.77 25.13 -6.60
N THR A 243 -17.73 25.27 -5.82
CA THR A 243 -16.99 24.11 -5.37
C THR A 243 -17.97 23.28 -4.53
N ASP A 244 -18.73 22.39 -5.17
CA ASP A 244 -19.37 21.30 -4.48
C ASP A 244 -18.20 20.49 -3.87
N ARG A 245 -17.90 20.80 -2.60
CA ARG A 245 -16.84 20.13 -1.82
C ARG A 245 -17.03 18.61 -1.76
N ASN A 246 -18.18 18.12 -2.21
CA ASN A 246 -18.57 16.72 -2.25
C ASN A 246 -18.36 16.04 -3.61
N ARG A 247 -17.99 16.77 -4.67
CA ARG A 247 -17.76 16.14 -5.98
C ARG A 247 -16.28 15.86 -6.21
N ILE A 248 -15.97 14.58 -6.43
CA ILE A 248 -14.62 14.13 -6.82
C ILE A 248 -14.25 14.76 -8.17
N HIS A 249 -13.05 15.34 -8.26
CA HIS A 249 -12.54 15.92 -9.49
C HIS A 249 -12.42 14.83 -10.59
N PRO A 250 -12.85 15.06 -11.84
CA PRO A 250 -12.83 14.03 -12.91
C PRO A 250 -11.44 13.39 -13.13
N ALA A 251 -10.37 14.13 -12.93
CA ALA A 251 -9.01 13.58 -13.05
C ALA A 251 -8.68 12.54 -11.98
N THR A 252 -9.30 12.57 -10.79
CA THR A 252 -8.97 11.66 -9.68
C THR A 252 -9.06 10.20 -10.10
N LYS A 253 -10.14 9.81 -10.77
CA LYS A 253 -10.39 8.44 -11.20
C LYS A 253 -9.45 7.99 -12.32
N VAL A 254 -9.12 8.88 -13.24
CA VAL A 254 -8.20 8.60 -14.33
C VAL A 254 -6.77 8.45 -13.81
N PHE A 255 -6.35 9.32 -12.89
CA PHE A 255 -5.04 9.23 -12.25
C PHE A 255 -4.92 7.97 -11.39
N GLN A 256 -5.98 7.60 -10.65
CA GLN A 256 -6.03 6.33 -9.94
C GLN A 256 -5.87 5.15 -10.91
N ALA A 257 -6.60 5.14 -12.02
CA ALA A 257 -6.52 4.06 -13.00
C ALA A 257 -5.12 3.92 -13.62
N LEU A 258 -4.49 5.03 -13.98
CA LEU A 258 -3.12 5.04 -14.51
C LEU A 258 -2.11 4.55 -13.48
N ARG A 259 -2.24 4.98 -12.23
CA ARG A 259 -1.37 4.55 -11.13
C ARG A 259 -1.47 3.04 -10.89
N ILE A 260 -2.68 2.51 -10.83
CA ILE A 260 -2.94 1.07 -10.68
C ILE A 260 -2.32 0.29 -11.84
N GLU A 261 -2.48 0.77 -13.08
CA GLU A 261 -1.94 0.13 -14.28
C GLU A 261 -0.41 0.12 -14.28
N VAL A 262 0.22 1.28 -14.01
CA VAL A 262 1.68 1.43 -14.02
C VAL A 262 2.34 0.56 -12.96
N ASN A 263 1.74 0.50 -11.77
CA ASN A 263 2.32 -0.20 -10.61
C ASN A 263 1.76 -1.61 -10.40
N GLN A 264 0.82 -2.07 -11.23
CA GLN A 264 0.16 -3.37 -11.11
C GLN A 264 -0.41 -3.62 -9.70
N GLU A 265 -0.95 -2.58 -9.05
CA GLU A 265 -1.28 -2.56 -7.63
C GLU A 265 -2.22 -3.70 -7.22
N LEU A 266 -3.26 -3.96 -8.02
CA LEU A 266 -4.27 -4.96 -7.69
C LEU A 266 -3.76 -6.40 -7.86
N GLU A 267 -2.91 -6.65 -8.85
CA GLU A 267 -2.30 -7.98 -9.05
C GLU A 267 -1.23 -8.25 -7.98
N ASN A 268 -0.43 -7.24 -7.62
CA ASN A 268 0.52 -7.33 -6.53
C ASN A 268 -0.18 -7.60 -5.18
N LEU A 269 -1.33 -6.94 -4.94
CA LEU A 269 -2.13 -7.19 -3.73
C LEU A 269 -2.64 -8.63 -3.65
N LYS A 270 -3.14 -9.19 -4.76
CA LYS A 270 -3.61 -10.58 -4.78
C LYS A 270 -2.48 -11.57 -4.46
N LYS A 271 -1.35 -11.45 -5.15
CA LYS A 271 -0.16 -12.28 -4.89
C LYS A 271 0.31 -12.18 -3.45
N PHE A 272 0.36 -10.96 -2.93
CA PHE A 272 0.75 -10.71 -1.55
C PHE A 272 -0.17 -11.41 -0.54
N LEU A 273 -1.49 -11.32 -0.72
CA LEU A 273 -2.45 -11.91 0.21
C LEU A 273 -2.30 -13.43 0.32
N GLU A 274 -2.09 -14.11 -0.82
CA GLU A 274 -1.82 -15.54 -0.87
C GLU A 274 -0.54 -15.88 -0.10
N GLN A 275 0.58 -15.22 -0.41
CA GLN A 275 1.87 -15.42 0.25
C GLN A 275 1.84 -15.05 1.74
N ALA A 276 1.09 -14.00 2.12
CA ALA A 276 0.97 -13.58 3.50
C ALA A 276 0.31 -14.65 4.38
N VAL A 277 -0.69 -15.36 3.86
CA VAL A 277 -1.31 -16.47 4.59
C VAL A 277 -0.33 -17.63 4.75
N GLU A 278 0.48 -17.93 3.76
CA GLU A 278 1.47 -19.01 3.82
C GLU A 278 2.54 -18.77 4.89
N VAL A 279 3.11 -17.55 4.92
CA VAL A 279 4.21 -17.22 5.85
C VAL A 279 3.77 -17.00 7.29
N LEU A 280 2.49 -16.69 7.53
CA LEU A 280 1.97 -16.47 8.87
C LEU A 280 2.04 -17.73 9.72
N ALA A 281 2.47 -17.56 10.96
CA ALA A 281 2.33 -18.57 12.02
C ALA A 281 0.86 -18.78 12.37
N ARG A 282 0.55 -19.87 13.07
CA ARG A 282 -0.78 -20.13 13.65
C ARG A 282 -1.16 -18.98 14.59
N GLU A 283 -2.43 -18.57 14.54
CA GLU A 283 -2.95 -17.41 15.29
C GLU A 283 -2.33 -16.07 14.90
N GLY A 284 -1.47 -16.06 13.87
CA GLY A 284 -0.89 -14.85 13.32
C GLY A 284 -1.93 -13.95 12.67
N ARG A 285 -1.68 -12.65 12.68
CA ARG A 285 -2.60 -11.61 12.16
C ARG A 285 -2.22 -11.12 10.79
N LEU A 286 -3.17 -11.15 9.85
CA LEU A 286 -3.09 -10.47 8.57
C LEU A 286 -3.94 -9.21 8.60
N MET A 287 -3.31 -8.07 8.32
CA MET A 287 -3.95 -6.77 8.42
C MET A 287 -3.66 -5.92 7.20
N VAL A 288 -4.71 -5.34 6.61
CA VAL A 288 -4.62 -4.53 5.39
C VAL A 288 -5.43 -3.24 5.55
N ILE A 289 -4.80 -2.11 5.29
CA ILE A 289 -5.48 -0.82 5.05
C ILE A 289 -5.53 -0.60 3.55
N GLY A 290 -6.73 -0.41 3.00
CA GLY A 290 -6.94 0.00 1.61
C GLY A 290 -7.60 1.37 1.55
N PHE A 291 -7.39 2.11 0.46
CA PHE A 291 -7.87 3.49 0.28
C PHE A 291 -8.93 3.64 -0.81
N HIS A 292 -9.17 2.61 -1.60
CA HIS A 292 -10.23 2.63 -2.61
C HIS A 292 -11.02 1.32 -2.68
N SER A 293 -12.16 1.40 -3.37
CA SER A 293 -13.16 0.32 -3.46
C SER A 293 -12.61 -1.00 -4.01
N LEU A 294 -11.65 -0.94 -4.94
CA LEU A 294 -11.10 -2.13 -5.59
C LEU A 294 -10.18 -2.91 -4.64
N GLU A 295 -9.32 -2.21 -3.89
CA GLU A 295 -8.49 -2.84 -2.85
C GLU A 295 -9.36 -3.49 -1.78
N ASP A 296 -10.30 -2.72 -1.21
CA ASP A 296 -11.21 -3.22 -0.18
C ASP A 296 -12.00 -4.45 -0.66
N ARG A 297 -12.42 -4.48 -1.94
CA ARG A 297 -13.14 -5.61 -2.56
C ARG A 297 -12.26 -6.84 -2.66
N ILE A 298 -11.00 -6.70 -3.08
CA ILE A 298 -10.05 -7.82 -3.16
C ILE A 298 -9.80 -8.40 -1.77
N VAL A 299 -9.44 -7.58 -0.80
CA VAL A 299 -9.18 -8.04 0.57
C VAL A 299 -10.40 -8.68 1.20
N LYS A 300 -11.58 -8.06 1.07
CA LYS A 300 -12.84 -8.59 1.56
C LYS A 300 -13.16 -9.96 0.98
N ASN A 301 -13.03 -10.10 -0.34
CA ASN A 301 -13.34 -11.35 -1.01
C ASN A 301 -12.33 -12.44 -0.62
N PHE A 302 -11.04 -12.12 -0.63
CA PHE A 302 -10.00 -13.04 -0.21
C PHE A 302 -10.22 -13.55 1.23
N PHE A 303 -10.44 -12.64 2.20
CA PHE A 303 -10.70 -13.05 3.59
C PHE A 303 -11.96 -13.89 3.73
N ARG A 304 -13.01 -13.59 2.94
CA ARG A 304 -14.22 -14.41 2.91
C ARG A 304 -13.92 -15.79 2.36
N ASP A 305 -13.26 -15.89 1.24
CA ASP A 305 -12.99 -17.15 0.55
C ASP A 305 -12.09 -18.04 1.41
N GLU A 306 -11.03 -17.49 2.02
CA GLU A 306 -10.16 -18.20 2.96
C GLU A 306 -10.82 -18.53 4.32
N SER A 307 -12.01 -17.99 4.60
CA SER A 307 -12.76 -18.32 5.82
C SER A 307 -13.78 -19.45 5.64
N HIS A 308 -13.90 -20.03 4.45
CA HIS A 308 -14.83 -21.11 4.13
C HIS A 308 -14.08 -22.41 3.81
N ASP A 309 -14.69 -23.56 4.14
CA ASP A 309 -14.11 -24.87 3.85
C ASP A 309 -14.35 -25.33 2.41
N CYS A 310 -15.20 -24.61 1.66
CA CYS A 310 -15.51 -24.94 0.28
C CYS A 310 -15.83 -23.68 -0.53
N LEU A 311 -15.27 -23.60 -1.73
CA LEU A 311 -15.51 -22.50 -2.70
C LEU A 311 -16.38 -22.93 -3.89
N CYS A 312 -16.88 -24.17 -3.91
CA CYS A 312 -17.78 -24.64 -4.96
C CYS A 312 -19.11 -23.86 -4.94
N PRO A 313 -19.75 -23.68 -6.10
CA PRO A 313 -21.10 -23.11 -6.16
C PRO A 313 -22.07 -23.88 -5.25
N PRO A 314 -23.02 -23.21 -4.59
CA PRO A 314 -23.96 -23.87 -3.65
C PRO A 314 -24.75 -25.03 -4.25
N ASN A 315 -24.97 -25.02 -5.57
CA ASN A 315 -25.74 -26.07 -6.29
C ASN A 315 -24.90 -27.25 -6.74
N PHE A 316 -23.62 -27.30 -6.38
CA PHE A 316 -22.73 -28.41 -6.76
C PHE A 316 -23.04 -29.63 -5.86
N PRO A 317 -23.33 -30.82 -6.42
CA PRO A 317 -23.76 -31.97 -5.65
C PRO A 317 -22.69 -32.56 -4.73
N LYS A 318 -21.42 -32.31 -5.04
CA LYS A 318 -20.25 -32.74 -4.25
C LYS A 318 -19.12 -31.75 -4.37
N CYS A 319 -18.43 -31.49 -3.24
CA CYS A 319 -17.26 -30.64 -3.24
C CYS A 319 -16.11 -31.24 -4.07
N ILE A 320 -15.57 -30.45 -5.00
CA ILE A 320 -14.43 -30.80 -5.88
C ILE A 320 -13.24 -29.84 -5.73
N CYS A 321 -13.40 -28.74 -4.97
CA CYS A 321 -12.34 -27.72 -4.87
C CYS A 321 -11.22 -28.10 -3.88
N ALA A 322 -11.42 -29.07 -3.00
CA ALA A 322 -10.49 -29.48 -1.92
C ALA A 322 -9.99 -28.30 -1.06
N HIS A 323 -10.67 -27.13 -1.15
CA HIS A 323 -10.31 -25.94 -0.36
C HIS A 323 -10.60 -26.18 1.12
N LYS A 324 -9.72 -25.70 1.97
CA LYS A 324 -9.89 -25.71 3.44
C LYS A 324 -9.68 -24.28 3.94
N ARG A 325 -10.55 -23.86 4.83
CA ARG A 325 -10.42 -22.55 5.47
C ARG A 325 -9.07 -22.39 6.15
N GLN A 326 -8.44 -21.26 5.96
CA GLN A 326 -7.17 -20.91 6.57
C GLN A 326 -7.27 -19.70 7.50
N LEU A 327 -8.29 -18.86 7.29
CA LEU A 327 -8.46 -17.62 8.03
C LEU A 327 -9.76 -17.57 8.82
N LYS A 328 -9.68 -16.85 9.95
CA LYS A 328 -10.84 -16.37 10.72
C LYS A 328 -10.94 -14.86 10.57
N ILE A 329 -12.07 -14.37 10.08
CA ILE A 329 -12.32 -12.94 9.95
C ILE A 329 -12.48 -12.30 11.32
N ILE A 330 -11.61 -11.37 11.68
CA ILE A 330 -11.70 -10.62 12.93
C ILE A 330 -12.63 -9.40 12.76
N THR A 331 -12.51 -8.69 11.64
CA THR A 331 -13.34 -7.51 11.35
C THR A 331 -14.39 -7.84 10.30
N LYS A 332 -15.64 -8.15 10.73
CA LYS A 332 -16.76 -8.38 9.80
C LYS A 332 -17.07 -7.15 8.94
N LYS A 333 -16.97 -5.95 9.52
CA LYS A 333 -17.03 -4.65 8.82
C LYS A 333 -15.64 -4.01 8.88
N PRO A 334 -15.22 -3.25 7.85
CA PRO A 334 -13.94 -2.55 7.91
C PRO A 334 -13.98 -1.51 9.04
N ILE A 335 -12.85 -1.35 9.72
CA ILE A 335 -12.65 -0.22 10.62
C ILE A 335 -12.32 0.99 9.76
N VAL A 336 -12.94 2.11 10.03
CA VAL A 336 -12.77 3.38 9.30
C VAL A 336 -12.35 4.49 10.25
N PRO A 337 -11.61 5.51 9.75
CA PRO A 337 -11.19 6.65 10.56
C PRO A 337 -12.38 7.43 11.13
N GLY A 338 -12.24 7.89 12.36
CA GLY A 338 -13.21 8.78 12.99
C GLY A 338 -13.12 10.22 12.46
N GLU A 339 -14.15 11.03 12.71
CA GLU A 339 -14.23 12.43 12.24
C GLU A 339 -13.03 13.28 12.70
N LYS A 340 -12.55 13.07 13.91
CA LYS A 340 -11.36 13.76 14.42
C LYS A 340 -10.12 13.47 13.59
N GLU A 341 -9.87 12.20 13.27
CA GLU A 341 -8.73 11.78 12.44
C GLU A 341 -8.85 12.34 11.02
N ILE A 342 -10.06 12.29 10.44
CA ILE A 342 -10.32 12.85 9.10
C ILE A 342 -10.08 14.37 9.09
N GLY A 343 -10.44 15.07 10.17
CA GLY A 343 -10.17 16.49 10.32
C GLY A 343 -8.68 16.83 10.39
N GLU A 344 -7.90 16.01 11.09
CA GLU A 344 -6.45 16.16 11.23
C GLU A 344 -5.67 15.62 10.02
N ASN A 345 -6.18 14.57 9.38
CA ASN A 345 -5.59 13.91 8.20
C ASN A 345 -6.66 13.60 7.16
N PRO A 346 -7.00 14.55 6.26
CA PRO A 346 -8.04 14.34 5.24
C PRO A 346 -7.77 13.15 4.29
N ARG A 347 -6.52 12.70 4.18
CA ARG A 347 -6.13 11.52 3.37
C ARG A 347 -6.65 10.20 3.96
N ALA A 348 -6.87 10.16 5.27
CA ALA A 348 -7.45 8.99 5.94
C ALA A 348 -8.92 8.73 5.57
N ARG A 349 -9.66 9.71 5.02
CA ARG A 349 -11.11 9.64 4.78
C ARG A 349 -11.57 8.34 4.10
N SER A 350 -10.80 7.82 3.16
CA SER A 350 -11.16 6.63 2.39
C SER A 350 -10.57 5.34 2.94
N ALA A 351 -9.79 5.40 4.01
CA ALA A 351 -9.12 4.26 4.58
C ALA A 351 -10.11 3.23 5.14
N LYS A 352 -9.82 1.96 4.90
CA LYS A 352 -10.57 0.81 5.39
C LYS A 352 -9.61 -0.25 5.88
N LEU A 353 -9.60 -0.49 7.16
CA LEU A 353 -8.77 -1.51 7.80
C LEU A 353 -9.55 -2.82 7.91
N ARG A 354 -8.96 -3.91 7.42
CA ARG A 354 -9.46 -5.27 7.58
C ARG A 354 -8.43 -6.14 8.29
N VAL A 355 -8.94 -7.05 9.13
CA VAL A 355 -8.11 -7.94 9.95
C VAL A 355 -8.65 -9.35 9.87
N ALA A 356 -7.74 -10.29 9.63
CA ALA A 356 -7.99 -11.72 9.74
C ALA A 356 -6.90 -12.39 10.59
N GLU A 357 -7.16 -13.58 11.07
CA GLU A 357 -6.27 -14.40 11.90
C GLU A 357 -6.11 -15.77 11.24
N LYS A 358 -4.88 -16.26 11.14
CA LYS A 358 -4.62 -17.61 10.63
C LYS A 358 -5.11 -18.66 11.62
N LEU A 359 -5.87 -19.62 11.14
CA LEU A 359 -6.40 -20.69 11.98
C LEU A 359 -5.29 -21.63 12.44
N SER A 360 -5.45 -22.14 13.65
CA SER A 360 -4.74 -23.32 14.11
C SER A 360 -5.32 -24.52 13.34
N VAL A 361 -4.56 -25.14 12.45
CA VAL A 361 -5.00 -26.41 11.87
C VAL A 361 -4.94 -27.43 12.99
N ASN A 362 -6.08 -27.82 13.52
CA ASN A 362 -6.14 -29.01 14.38
C ASN A 362 -5.68 -30.19 13.53
N SER A 363 -4.60 -30.81 13.93
CA SER A 363 -4.09 -32.08 13.39
C SER A 363 -4.97 -33.25 13.86
N GLU A 364 -6.30 -33.10 13.74
CA GLU A 364 -7.26 -34.14 14.00
C GLU A 364 -8.35 -34.09 12.93
N GLN A 365 -8.14 -34.84 11.88
CA GLN A 365 -9.04 -35.83 11.29
C GLN A 365 -8.37 -36.58 10.13
#